data_9519f5844ec69f7711b1671646d3396f
#
_entry.id   9519f5844ec69f7711b1671646d3396f
#
_cell.length_a   1.000
_cell.length_b   1.000
_cell.length_c   1.000
_cell.angle_alpha   90.00
_cell.angle_beta   90.00
_cell.angle_gamma   90.00
#
_symmetry.space_group_name_H-M   'P 1'
#
loop_
_entity.id
_entity.type
_entity.pdbx_description
1 polymer ?
#
loop_
_entity_poly.entity_id
_entity_poly.type
_entity_poly.pdbx_seq_one_letter_code
_entity_poly.pdbx_strand_id
1 'polypeptide(L)'
;MRASKRSGLLLIALLAIAGWLGSTTAWAHRGGGPNDPCERRLGASLVHLTLYQPNFDPDAEYCNEVPREGKTVMVVDIEGDRLRQAPISLEVMASDDSGPRKILSVPPKIYRRGVADAEVTLDSGSDYVARVVLLDAANLTAIPLTFPIRVGAWYRPIILPALIVLAVLALMAIPIVRNYMFRQGGEADSDTHIAAA
;
A
#
# COMPACT_ATOMS: atom_id res chain seq x y z
N MET A 1 -6.49 -30.30 -38.44
CA MET A 1 -6.18 -28.86 -38.51
C MET A 1 -6.97 -27.94 -37.57
N ARG A 2 -7.95 -28.40 -36.78
CA ARG A 2 -8.72 -27.56 -35.80
C ARG A 2 -8.03 -27.30 -34.43
N ALA A 3 -7.05 -28.14 -34.04
CA ALA A 3 -6.35 -28.00 -32.74
C ALA A 3 -5.38 -26.81 -32.72
N SER A 4 -4.73 -26.48 -33.84
CA SER A 4 -3.74 -25.39 -33.95
C SER A 4 -4.36 -23.99 -33.72
N LYS A 5 -5.58 -23.76 -34.20
CA LYS A 5 -6.26 -22.46 -34.03
C LYS A 5 -6.68 -22.18 -32.59
N ARG A 6 -7.02 -23.21 -31.80
CA ARG A 6 -7.38 -23.05 -30.36
C ARG A 6 -6.18 -22.74 -29.51
N SER A 7 -5.01 -23.33 -29.81
CA SER A 7 -3.77 -23.03 -29.09
C SER A 7 -3.28 -21.59 -29.32
N GLY A 8 -3.42 -21.07 -30.56
CA GLY A 8 -3.07 -19.68 -30.85
C GLY A 8 -3.95 -18.66 -30.16
N LEU A 9 -5.25 -18.90 -30.07
CA LEU A 9 -6.20 -18.02 -29.33
C LEU A 9 -5.90 -18.00 -27.81
N LEU A 10 -5.53 -19.13 -27.22
CA LEU A 10 -5.14 -19.22 -25.82
C LEU A 10 -3.83 -18.46 -25.53
N LEU A 11 -2.87 -18.52 -26.44
CA LEU A 11 -1.61 -17.78 -26.29
C LEU A 11 -1.82 -16.26 -26.38
N ILE A 12 -2.67 -15.80 -27.31
CA ILE A 12 -3.01 -14.38 -27.44
C ILE A 12 -3.76 -13.88 -26.18
N ALA A 13 -4.71 -14.66 -25.65
CA ALA A 13 -5.42 -14.33 -24.44
C ALA A 13 -4.49 -14.25 -23.22
N LEU A 14 -3.52 -15.16 -23.11
CA LEU A 14 -2.50 -15.13 -22.04
C LEU A 14 -1.59 -13.90 -22.13
N LEU A 15 -1.15 -13.55 -23.34
CA LEU A 15 -0.33 -12.35 -23.56
C LEU A 15 -1.10 -11.05 -23.27
N ALA A 16 -2.39 -10.99 -23.62
CA ALA A 16 -3.24 -9.85 -23.32
C ALA A 16 -3.46 -9.68 -21.81
N ILE A 17 -3.67 -10.79 -21.08
CA ILE A 17 -3.82 -10.77 -19.61
C ILE A 17 -2.50 -10.38 -18.94
N ALA A 18 -1.35 -10.89 -19.42
CA ALA A 18 -0.04 -10.53 -18.92
C ALA A 18 0.29 -9.04 -19.15
N GLY A 19 -0.10 -8.49 -20.30
CA GLY A 19 0.04 -7.06 -20.61
C GLY A 19 -0.82 -6.16 -19.72
N TRP A 20 -2.02 -6.59 -19.35
CA TRP A 20 -2.90 -5.86 -18.43
C TRP A 20 -2.41 -5.89 -16.98
N LEU A 21 -1.81 -7.00 -16.54
CA LEU A 21 -1.23 -7.16 -15.21
C LEU A 21 0.11 -6.41 -15.05
N GLY A 22 0.81 -6.12 -16.16
CA GLY A 22 2.07 -5.37 -16.16
C GLY A 22 1.93 -3.86 -16.11
N SER A 23 0.71 -3.31 -16.20
CA SER A 23 0.45 -1.88 -16.08
C SER A 23 0.47 -1.45 -14.60
N THR A 24 1.64 -1.49 -13.96
CA THR A 24 1.84 -0.78 -12.71
C THR A 24 1.80 0.70 -13.01
N THR A 25 0.75 1.39 -12.60
CA THR A 25 0.76 2.84 -12.53
C THR A 25 1.91 3.23 -11.60
N ALA A 26 2.97 3.80 -12.17
CA ALA A 26 4.01 4.44 -11.39
C ALA A 26 3.35 5.64 -10.69
N TRP A 27 3.02 5.48 -9.43
CA TRP A 27 2.57 6.57 -8.57
C TRP A 27 3.82 7.36 -8.21
N ALA A 28 4.14 8.37 -9.03
CA ALA A 28 5.04 9.41 -8.59
C ALA A 28 4.29 10.23 -7.52
N HIS A 29 4.57 9.97 -6.26
CA HIS A 29 4.05 10.74 -5.12
C HIS A 29 4.65 12.14 -5.08
N ARG A 30 4.34 12.95 -6.06
CA ARG A 30 4.43 14.40 -6.02
C ARG A 30 3.11 14.96 -6.54
N GLY A 31 2.05 14.71 -5.85
CA GLY A 31 0.80 15.15 -6.38
C GLY A 31 -0.09 15.73 -5.31
N GLY A 32 0.01 17.01 -5.03
CA GLY A 32 -1.03 17.74 -4.36
C GLY A 32 -2.33 17.68 -5.14
N GLY A 33 -3.08 16.61 -4.98
CA GLY A 33 -4.48 16.54 -5.40
C GLY A 33 -5.39 17.01 -4.27
N PRO A 34 -6.62 17.47 -4.56
CA PRO A 34 -7.54 17.96 -3.53
C PRO A 34 -7.90 16.92 -2.45
N ASN A 35 -7.52 15.67 -2.63
CA ASN A 35 -7.80 14.54 -1.73
C ASN A 35 -6.53 13.78 -1.31
N ASP A 36 -5.37 14.42 -1.33
CA ASP A 36 -4.14 13.79 -0.87
C ASP A 36 -4.21 13.52 0.65
N PRO A 37 -4.16 12.25 1.10
CA PRO A 37 -4.21 11.91 2.51
C PRO A 37 -3.01 12.44 3.30
N CYS A 38 -1.92 12.81 2.62
CA CYS A 38 -0.70 13.36 3.20
C CYS A 38 -0.67 14.86 3.29
N GLU A 39 -1.63 15.55 2.71
CA GLU A 39 -1.75 17.00 2.78
C GLU A 39 -2.79 17.45 3.79
N ARG A 40 -2.47 18.52 4.50
CA ARG A 40 -3.43 19.29 5.30
C ARG A 40 -3.25 20.77 5.00
N ARG A 41 -4.37 21.42 4.68
CA ARG A 41 -4.40 22.85 4.36
C ARG A 41 -4.90 23.66 5.55
N LEU A 42 -4.23 24.75 5.82
CA LEU A 42 -4.62 25.73 6.82
C LEU A 42 -4.63 27.14 6.16
N GLY A 43 -5.77 27.51 5.60
CA GLY A 43 -5.88 28.69 4.76
C GLY A 43 -5.05 28.57 3.48
N ALA A 44 -4.13 29.49 3.25
CA ALA A 44 -3.21 29.48 2.13
C ALA A 44 -1.95 28.63 2.37
N SER A 45 -1.79 28.10 3.55
CA SER A 45 -0.62 27.29 3.93
C SER A 45 -0.90 25.81 3.77
N LEU A 46 0.16 25.02 3.51
CA LEU A 46 0.10 23.59 3.33
C LEU A 46 1.08 22.90 4.28
N VAL A 47 0.66 21.78 4.81
CA VAL A 47 1.51 20.83 5.55
C VAL A 47 1.42 19.48 4.88
N HIS A 48 2.55 18.95 4.43
CA HIS A 48 2.66 17.66 3.78
C HIS A 48 3.50 16.71 4.63
N LEU A 49 3.00 15.49 4.84
CA LEU A 49 3.69 14.43 5.56
C LEU A 49 4.26 13.41 4.60
N THR A 50 5.54 13.10 4.74
CA THR A 50 6.20 11.99 4.07
C THR A 50 6.85 11.07 5.10
N LEU A 51 6.73 9.77 4.91
CA LEU A 51 7.33 8.75 5.74
C LEU A 51 8.38 7.99 4.93
N TYR A 52 9.52 7.70 5.54
CA TYR A 52 10.59 6.92 4.95
C TYR A 52 10.93 5.73 5.84
N GLN A 53 11.21 4.57 5.24
CA GLN A 53 11.73 3.39 5.94
C GLN A 53 13.10 3.00 5.36
N PRO A 54 14.20 3.66 5.76
CA PRO A 54 15.51 3.49 5.15
C PRO A 54 16.06 2.05 5.24
N ASN A 55 15.63 1.30 6.27
CA ASN A 55 16.05 -0.09 6.46
C ASN A 55 15.28 -1.08 5.56
N PHE A 56 14.22 -0.63 4.89
CA PHE A 56 13.41 -1.45 3.99
C PHE A 56 13.61 -1.05 2.53
N ASP A 57 13.31 0.19 2.21
CA ASP A 57 13.49 0.79 0.89
C ASP A 57 13.89 2.26 1.09
N PRO A 58 15.19 2.58 0.89
CA PRO A 58 15.71 3.92 1.17
C PRO A 58 15.20 5.00 0.22
N ASP A 59 14.74 4.61 -0.98
CA ASP A 59 14.31 5.54 -2.02
C ASP A 59 12.78 5.71 -2.08
N ALA A 60 12.03 4.89 -1.33
CA ALA A 60 10.59 4.93 -1.35
C ALA A 60 10.02 5.98 -0.38
N GLU A 61 9.06 6.74 -0.87
CA GLU A 61 8.26 7.69 -0.11
C GLU A 61 6.90 7.08 0.21
N TYR A 62 6.52 7.13 1.48
CA TYR A 62 5.25 6.63 1.97
C TYR A 62 4.42 7.78 2.54
N CYS A 63 3.14 7.61 2.58
CA CYS A 63 2.22 8.57 3.15
C CYS A 63 1.56 8.01 4.43
N ASN A 64 0.35 7.50 4.27
CA ASN A 64 -0.47 6.99 5.37
C ASN A 64 -0.35 5.47 5.57
N GLU A 65 0.44 4.80 4.75
CA GLU A 65 0.69 3.36 4.86
C GLU A 65 2.19 3.10 4.69
N VAL A 66 2.80 2.47 5.69
CA VAL A 66 4.18 2.00 5.61
C VAL A 66 4.21 0.47 5.48
N PRO A 67 5.12 -0.09 4.67
CA PRO A 67 5.09 -1.51 4.33
C PRO A 67 5.40 -2.43 5.50
N ARG A 68 6.27 -2.03 6.42
CA ARG A 68 6.76 -2.88 7.52
C ARG A 68 6.82 -2.13 8.84
N GLU A 69 6.88 -2.91 9.91
CA GLU A 69 7.29 -2.43 11.21
C GLU A 69 8.76 -2.01 11.23
N GLY A 70 9.13 -1.15 12.15
CA GLY A 70 10.49 -0.72 12.40
C GLY A 70 10.69 0.78 12.34
N LYS A 71 11.95 1.15 12.21
CA LYS A 71 12.40 2.53 12.15
C LYS A 71 11.80 3.26 10.96
N THR A 72 11.09 4.35 11.26
CA THR A 72 10.43 5.21 10.27
C THR A 72 10.85 6.66 10.53
N VAL A 73 11.29 7.33 9.49
CA VAL A 73 11.59 8.76 9.53
C VAL A 73 10.37 9.51 9.00
N MET A 74 9.82 10.36 9.82
CA MET A 74 8.71 11.25 9.50
C MET A 74 9.29 12.61 9.08
N VAL A 75 8.96 13.05 7.87
CA VAL A 75 9.33 14.37 7.35
C VAL A 75 8.05 15.15 7.12
N VAL A 76 8.02 16.37 7.61
CA VAL A 76 6.90 17.30 7.50
C VAL A 76 7.36 18.52 6.74
N ASP A 77 6.86 18.68 5.52
CA ASP A 77 7.07 19.86 4.71
C ASP A 77 6.00 20.91 5.02
N ILE A 78 6.45 22.13 5.26
CA ILE A 78 5.62 23.25 5.71
C ILE A 78 5.73 24.36 4.67
N GLU A 79 4.65 24.59 3.97
CA GLU A 79 4.55 25.64 2.98
C GLU A 79 3.73 26.82 3.51
N GLY A 80 4.20 28.03 3.19
CA GLY A 80 3.60 29.28 3.64
C GLY A 80 4.38 29.96 4.76
N ASP A 81 4.66 31.25 4.57
CA ASP A 81 5.51 32.05 5.46
C ASP A 81 4.96 32.13 6.89
N ARG A 82 3.65 32.14 7.04
CA ARG A 82 3.00 32.19 8.36
C ARG A 82 3.32 30.97 9.20
N LEU A 83 3.27 29.77 8.59
CA LEU A 83 3.55 28.51 9.31
C LEU A 83 5.04 28.34 9.61
N ARG A 84 5.92 28.81 8.72
CA ARG A 84 7.38 28.76 8.94
C ARG A 84 7.86 29.64 10.10
N GLN A 85 7.03 30.56 10.54
CA GLN A 85 7.30 31.45 11.69
C GLN A 85 6.58 31.02 12.96
N ALA A 86 5.65 30.08 12.88
CA ALA A 86 4.95 29.54 14.03
C ALA A 86 5.74 28.40 14.69
N PRO A 87 5.68 28.28 16.04
CA PRO A 87 6.21 27.11 16.72
C PRO A 87 5.36 25.88 16.38
N ILE A 88 6.04 24.79 15.97
CA ILE A 88 5.41 23.52 15.58
C ILE A 88 5.97 22.42 16.44
N SER A 89 5.11 21.58 17.01
CA SER A 89 5.47 20.34 17.67
C SER A 89 5.00 19.14 16.84
N LEU A 90 5.76 18.04 16.92
CA LEU A 90 5.42 16.78 16.28
C LEU A 90 5.11 15.75 17.35
N GLU A 91 4.02 15.02 17.17
CA GLU A 91 3.62 13.95 18.05
C GLU A 91 3.20 12.72 17.23
N VAL A 92 3.46 11.53 17.77
CA VAL A 92 2.87 10.30 17.25
C VAL A 92 2.17 9.58 18.39
N MET A 93 0.90 9.30 18.16
CA MET A 93 0.06 8.51 19.04
C MET A 93 -0.07 7.11 18.46
N ALA A 94 0.14 6.09 19.28
CA ALA A 94 -0.22 4.71 18.97
C ALA A 94 -1.53 4.36 19.67
N SER A 95 -2.34 3.54 19.03
CA SER A 95 -3.55 2.98 19.64
C SER A 95 -3.53 1.47 19.39
N ASP A 96 -3.49 0.71 20.46
CA ASP A 96 -3.55 -0.74 20.50
C ASP A 96 -4.60 -1.20 21.54
N ASP A 97 -4.65 -2.49 21.83
CA ASP A 97 -5.58 -3.05 22.82
C ASP A 97 -5.41 -2.49 24.23
N SER A 98 -4.24 -1.89 24.53
CA SER A 98 -3.95 -1.24 25.81
C SER A 98 -4.44 0.21 25.86
N GLY A 99 -4.92 0.75 24.74
CA GLY A 99 -5.41 2.11 24.60
C GLY A 99 -4.40 3.09 23.97
N PRO A 100 -4.77 4.36 23.85
CA PRO A 100 -3.94 5.37 23.18
C PRO A 100 -2.73 5.76 24.05
N ARG A 101 -1.55 5.74 23.45
CA ARG A 101 -0.29 6.18 24.09
C ARG A 101 0.53 7.06 23.14
N LYS A 102 1.23 8.04 23.70
CA LYS A 102 2.15 8.87 22.94
C LYS A 102 3.51 8.18 22.86
N ILE A 103 3.99 7.90 21.64
CA ILE A 103 5.27 7.24 21.37
C ILE A 103 6.35 8.19 20.89
N LEU A 104 5.96 9.35 20.35
CA LEU A 104 6.87 10.42 19.96
C LEU A 104 6.32 11.76 20.42
N SER A 105 7.19 12.61 20.95
CA SER A 105 6.88 14.00 21.27
C SER A 105 8.11 14.87 21.04
N VAL A 106 8.04 15.70 20.00
CA VAL A 106 9.05 16.72 19.69
C VAL A 106 8.50 18.07 20.20
N PRO A 107 9.23 18.77 21.08
CA PRO A 107 8.77 20.03 21.62
C PRO A 107 8.60 21.12 20.54
N PRO A 108 7.78 22.14 20.79
CA PRO A 108 7.54 23.22 19.84
C PRO A 108 8.84 23.93 19.43
N LYS A 109 9.05 24.05 18.13
CA LYS A 109 10.21 24.70 17.52
C LYS A 109 9.80 25.43 16.24
N ILE A 110 10.49 26.51 15.90
CA ILE A 110 10.29 27.24 14.64
C ILE A 110 11.18 26.61 13.54
N TYR A 111 10.54 26.15 12.48
CA TYR A 111 11.19 25.51 11.33
C TYR A 111 11.25 26.47 10.14
N ARG A 112 12.19 27.40 10.16
CA ARG A 112 12.31 28.48 9.15
C ARG A 112 12.55 27.97 7.73
N ARG A 113 13.16 26.80 7.58
CA ARG A 113 13.37 26.14 6.27
C ARG A 113 12.11 25.45 5.75
N GLY A 114 11.07 25.37 6.56
CA GLY A 114 9.83 24.71 6.21
C GLY A 114 9.90 23.18 6.25
N VAL A 115 10.91 22.61 6.89
CA VAL A 115 11.05 21.15 7.03
C VAL A 115 11.28 20.80 8.48
N ALA A 116 10.46 19.91 9.00
CA ALA A 116 10.60 19.30 10.32
C ALA A 116 10.71 17.79 10.14
N ASP A 117 11.61 17.16 10.87
CA ASP A 117 11.81 15.73 10.85
C ASP A 117 11.84 15.12 12.25
N ALA A 118 11.45 13.87 12.33
CA ALA A 118 11.56 13.07 13.54
C ALA A 118 11.60 11.57 13.20
N GLU A 119 12.26 10.81 14.05
CA GLU A 119 12.37 9.37 13.94
C GLU A 119 11.46 8.70 14.96
N VAL A 120 10.73 7.67 14.53
CA VAL A 120 9.84 6.87 15.35
C VAL A 120 9.96 5.39 14.98
N THR A 121 9.80 4.51 15.95
CA THR A 121 9.65 3.07 15.68
C THR A 121 8.17 2.73 15.68
N LEU A 122 7.71 2.13 14.60
CA LEU A 122 6.33 1.70 14.41
C LEU A 122 6.28 0.16 14.47
N ASP A 123 5.35 -0.39 15.24
CA ASP A 123 5.12 -1.82 15.38
C ASP A 123 3.92 -2.27 14.54
N SER A 124 3.87 -3.52 14.11
CA SER A 124 2.68 -4.10 13.49
C SER A 124 1.58 -4.29 14.52
N GLY A 125 0.33 -4.18 14.06
CA GLY A 125 -0.85 -4.42 14.92
C GLY A 125 -1.35 -3.22 15.72
N SER A 126 -0.72 -2.05 15.56
CA SER A 126 -1.21 -0.78 16.14
C SER A 126 -1.66 0.18 15.05
N ASP A 127 -2.66 0.99 15.34
CA ASP A 127 -3.01 2.16 14.54
C ASP A 127 -2.25 3.38 15.07
N TYR A 128 -1.72 4.19 14.16
CA TYR A 128 -0.96 5.37 14.52
C TYR A 128 -1.60 6.64 13.97
N VAL A 129 -1.41 7.73 14.70
CA VAL A 129 -1.78 9.08 14.26
C VAL A 129 -0.61 10.00 14.48
N ALA A 130 0.01 10.48 13.38
CA ALA A 130 0.93 11.59 13.46
C ALA A 130 0.14 12.91 13.62
N ARG A 131 0.59 13.76 14.51
CA ARG A 131 -0.01 15.06 14.80
C ARG A 131 1.05 16.15 14.64
N VAL A 132 0.79 17.07 13.74
CA VAL A 132 1.54 18.31 13.58
C VAL A 132 0.76 19.39 14.29
N VAL A 133 1.25 19.85 15.42
CA VAL A 133 0.54 20.84 16.25
C VAL A 133 1.18 22.21 16.05
N LEU A 134 0.40 23.10 15.48
CA LEU A 134 0.80 24.50 15.30
C LEU A 134 0.33 25.31 16.52
N LEU A 135 1.24 26.07 17.07
CA LEU A 135 0.91 27.02 18.15
C LEU A 135 0.69 28.40 17.53
N ASP A 136 -0.56 28.82 17.46
CA ASP A 136 -0.90 30.19 17.07
C ASP A 136 -0.61 31.13 18.23
N ALA A 137 0.52 31.82 18.12
CA ALA A 137 0.95 32.76 19.19
C ALA A 137 -0.02 33.93 19.37
N ALA A 138 -0.82 34.26 18.36
CA ALA A 138 -1.78 35.36 18.44
C ALA A 138 -3.01 35.01 19.28
N ASN A 139 -3.44 33.75 19.23
CA ASN A 139 -4.68 33.28 19.88
C ASN A 139 -4.42 32.28 21.00
N LEU A 140 -3.17 31.94 21.31
CA LEU A 140 -2.76 30.90 22.27
C LEU A 140 -3.47 29.55 22.02
N THR A 141 -3.79 29.27 20.74
CA THR A 141 -4.56 28.10 20.33
C THR A 141 -3.64 27.11 19.65
N ALA A 142 -3.73 25.84 20.06
CA ALA A 142 -3.05 24.75 19.41
C ALA A 142 -3.94 24.16 18.31
N ILE A 143 -3.47 24.16 17.08
CA ILE A 143 -4.20 23.62 15.92
C ILE A 143 -3.54 22.30 15.54
N PRO A 144 -4.17 21.14 15.84
CA PRO A 144 -3.64 19.85 15.47
C PRO A 144 -4.03 19.49 14.03
N LEU A 145 -3.05 19.18 13.20
CA LEU A 145 -3.23 18.53 11.90
C LEU A 145 -2.90 17.05 12.07
N THR A 146 -3.83 16.17 11.74
CA THR A 146 -3.73 14.73 11.99
C THR A 146 -3.57 13.94 10.73
N PHE A 147 -2.67 12.96 10.76
CA PHE A 147 -2.37 12.05 9.64
C PHE A 147 -2.42 10.61 10.17
N PRO A 148 -3.40 9.80 9.76
CA PRO A 148 -3.45 8.40 10.16
C PRO A 148 -2.33 7.62 9.45
N ILE A 149 -1.66 6.73 10.19
CA ILE A 149 -0.59 5.88 9.67
C ILE A 149 -0.93 4.42 9.98
N ARG A 150 -0.77 3.54 8.99
CA ARG A 150 -0.95 2.09 9.10
C ARG A 150 0.36 1.39 8.77
N VAL A 151 0.59 0.27 9.44
CA VAL A 151 1.79 -0.56 9.26
C VAL A 151 1.41 -1.91 8.66
N GLY A 152 2.25 -2.46 7.78
CA GLY A 152 2.06 -3.81 7.25
C GLY A 152 1.19 -3.91 6.00
N ALA A 153 1.03 -2.83 5.22
CA ALA A 153 0.19 -2.81 4.02
C ALA A 153 0.85 -3.37 2.74
N TRP A 154 2.11 -3.81 2.81
CA TRP A 154 2.93 -4.19 1.65
C TRP A 154 2.35 -5.32 0.77
N TYR A 155 1.56 -6.22 1.33
CA TYR A 155 1.00 -7.38 0.63
C TYR A 155 -0.36 -7.09 -0.05
N ARG A 156 -1.05 -6.02 0.33
CA ARG A 156 -2.39 -5.70 -0.21
C ARG A 156 -2.44 -5.59 -1.73
N PRO A 157 -1.51 -4.89 -2.40
CA PRO A 157 -1.54 -4.79 -3.87
C PRO A 157 -1.25 -6.12 -4.57
N ILE A 158 -0.69 -7.11 -3.88
CA ILE A 158 -0.26 -8.39 -4.46
C ILE A 158 -1.34 -9.47 -4.33
N ILE A 159 -2.11 -9.48 -3.23
CA ILE A 159 -3.09 -10.54 -2.95
C ILE A 159 -4.17 -10.63 -4.01
N LEU A 160 -4.81 -9.52 -4.34
CA LEU A 160 -5.92 -9.52 -5.30
C LEU A 160 -5.50 -10.01 -6.69
N PRO A 161 -4.45 -9.49 -7.32
CA PRO A 161 -3.99 -9.99 -8.61
C PRO A 161 -3.52 -11.45 -8.53
N ALA A 162 -2.88 -11.88 -7.45
CA ALA A 162 -2.48 -13.27 -7.26
C ALA A 162 -3.69 -14.22 -7.20
N LEU A 163 -4.76 -13.85 -6.49
CA LEU A 163 -6.00 -14.62 -6.43
C LEU A 163 -6.69 -14.71 -7.80
N ILE A 164 -6.68 -13.62 -8.57
CA ILE A 164 -7.24 -13.60 -9.93
C ILE A 164 -6.46 -14.55 -10.83
N VAL A 165 -5.13 -14.51 -10.81
CA VAL A 165 -4.28 -15.41 -11.58
C VAL A 165 -4.54 -16.88 -11.21
N LEU A 166 -4.63 -17.18 -9.90
CA LEU A 166 -4.91 -18.53 -9.42
C LEU A 166 -6.29 -19.03 -9.88
N ALA A 167 -7.30 -18.17 -9.83
CA ALA A 167 -8.65 -18.51 -10.32
C ALA A 167 -8.67 -18.79 -11.83
N VAL A 168 -7.97 -18.00 -12.62
CA VAL A 168 -7.86 -18.20 -14.08
C VAL A 168 -7.14 -19.52 -14.39
N LEU A 169 -6.04 -19.82 -13.69
CA LEU A 169 -5.31 -21.09 -13.86
C LEU A 169 -6.19 -22.29 -13.48
N ALA A 170 -6.96 -22.20 -12.40
CA ALA A 170 -7.88 -23.25 -12.00
C ALA A 170 -8.97 -23.48 -13.05
N LEU A 171 -9.57 -22.43 -13.60
CA LEU A 171 -10.57 -22.52 -14.66
C LEU A 171 -10.00 -23.15 -15.94
N MET A 172 -8.75 -22.86 -16.30
CA MET A 172 -8.07 -23.45 -17.44
C MET A 172 -7.70 -24.93 -17.22
N ALA A 173 -7.45 -25.34 -15.99
CA ALA A 173 -7.14 -26.73 -15.64
C ALA A 173 -8.36 -27.65 -15.73
N ILE A 174 -9.57 -27.15 -15.47
CA ILE A 174 -10.82 -27.96 -15.49
C ILE A 174 -11.00 -28.77 -16.76
N PRO A 175 -10.94 -28.19 -17.99
CA PRO A 175 -11.13 -28.96 -19.22
C PRO A 175 -10.00 -29.97 -19.49
N ILE A 176 -8.79 -29.67 -19.00
CA ILE A 176 -7.63 -30.57 -19.15
C ILE A 176 -7.81 -31.81 -18.27
N VAL A 177 -8.15 -31.60 -16.99
CA VAL A 177 -8.39 -32.68 -16.03
C VAL A 177 -9.59 -33.53 -16.46
N ARG A 178 -10.68 -32.88 -16.89
CA ARG A 178 -11.87 -33.59 -17.39
C ARG A 178 -11.53 -34.45 -18.60
N ASN A 179 -10.76 -33.94 -19.56
CA ASN A 179 -10.38 -34.70 -20.74
C ASN A 179 -9.42 -35.87 -20.44
N TYR A 180 -8.58 -35.69 -19.41
CA TYR A 180 -7.70 -36.77 -18.95
C TYR A 180 -8.49 -37.90 -18.28
N MET A 181 -9.45 -37.59 -17.42
CA MET A 181 -10.30 -38.58 -16.73
C MET A 181 -11.18 -39.37 -17.72
N PHE A 182 -11.74 -38.68 -18.74
CA PHE A 182 -12.55 -39.38 -19.78
C PHE A 182 -11.71 -40.31 -20.66
N ARG A 183 -10.42 -40.04 -20.87
CA ARG A 183 -9.53 -40.96 -21.63
C ARG A 183 -9.21 -42.24 -20.86
N GLN A 184 -8.97 -42.14 -19.56
CA GLN A 184 -8.68 -43.31 -18.72
C GLN A 184 -9.90 -44.23 -18.53
N GLY A 185 -11.11 -43.65 -18.45
CA GLY A 185 -12.35 -44.44 -18.35
C GLY A 185 -12.69 -45.25 -19.60
N GLY A 186 -12.22 -44.82 -20.80
CA GLY A 186 -12.45 -45.53 -22.06
C GLY A 186 -11.54 -46.74 -22.30
N GLU A 187 -10.34 -46.74 -21.69
CA GLU A 187 -9.42 -47.88 -21.82
C GLU A 187 -9.81 -49.06 -20.89
N ALA A 188 -10.39 -48.80 -19.72
CA ALA A 188 -10.81 -49.81 -18.78
C ALA A 188 -12.02 -50.65 -19.26
N ASP A 189 -12.86 -50.11 -20.15
CA ASP A 189 -14.04 -50.77 -20.66
C ASP A 189 -13.73 -51.69 -21.88
N SER A 190 -12.64 -51.38 -22.63
CA SER A 190 -12.24 -52.21 -23.77
C SER A 190 -11.55 -53.52 -23.37
N ASP A 191 -10.87 -53.56 -22.23
CA ASP A 191 -10.19 -54.76 -21.76
C ASP A 191 -11.12 -55.84 -21.18
N THR A 192 -12.33 -55.39 -20.72
CA THR A 192 -13.33 -56.35 -20.19
C THR A 192 -14.06 -57.11 -21.29
N HIS A 193 -14.15 -56.58 -22.52
CA HIS A 193 -14.80 -57.27 -23.62
C HIS A 193 -13.93 -58.30 -24.35
N ILE A 194 -12.61 -58.22 -24.19
CA ILE A 194 -11.67 -59.16 -24.81
C ILE A 194 -11.47 -60.39 -23.95
N ALA A 195 -11.73 -60.34 -22.64
CA ALA A 195 -11.58 -61.48 -21.73
C ALA A 195 -12.82 -62.42 -21.68
N ALA A 196 -13.89 -62.09 -22.39
CA ALA A 196 -15.16 -62.86 -22.41
C ALA A 196 -15.46 -63.56 -23.75
N ALA A 197 -14.52 -63.63 -24.70
CA ALA A 197 -14.55 -64.37 -25.95
C ALA A 197 -13.50 -65.49 -25.97
#